data_4b1ba9c69cf77982bbd3ee34a0197d9a
#
_entry.id   4b1ba9c69cf77982bbd3ee34a0197d9a
#
_cell.length_a   1.000
_cell.length_b   1.000
_cell.length_c   1.000
_cell.angle_alpha   90.00
_cell.angle_beta   90.00
_cell.angle_gamma   90.00
#
_symmetry.space_group_name_H-M   'P 1'
#
loop_
_entity.id
_entity.type
_entity.pdbx_description
1 polymer ?
#
loop_
_entity_poly.entity_id
_entity_poly.type
_entity_poly.pdbx_seq_one_letter_code
_entity_poly.pdbx_strand_id
1 'polypeptide(L)'
;MKKLFAAFIIAGTLALAGCTSTHHDVLGMSQSQVQMRNYQSRSFDANDKALILRSVISTMQDLGFIIERADEKLGTISGTSYTHASKLTVSVRAINANQIVVRANAQAGLKAIEDPIQYQNFFNALSQSLFLEAHEVN
;
A
#
# COMPACT_ATOMS: atom_id res chain seq x y z
N MET A 1 46.16 -41.35 -36.76
CA MET A 1 44.92 -40.57 -36.96
C MET A 1 43.74 -41.04 -36.12
N LYS A 2 43.78 -42.17 -35.48
CA LYS A 2 42.64 -42.65 -34.65
C LYS A 2 42.56 -42.12 -33.21
N LYS A 3 43.57 -41.38 -32.77
CA LYS A 3 43.65 -40.83 -31.38
C LYS A 3 43.20 -39.37 -31.25
N LEU A 4 42.92 -38.69 -32.35
CA LEU A 4 42.47 -37.28 -32.35
C LEU A 4 40.95 -37.12 -32.36
N PHE A 5 40.21 -38.19 -32.71
CA PHE A 5 38.73 -38.17 -32.70
C PHE A 5 38.09 -38.39 -31.32
N ALA A 6 38.82 -38.98 -30.39
CA ALA A 6 38.33 -39.23 -29.03
C ALA A 6 38.39 -37.99 -28.10
N ALA A 7 39.18 -36.97 -28.44
CA ALA A 7 39.31 -35.78 -27.61
C ALA A 7 38.23 -34.72 -27.86
N PHE A 8 37.47 -34.82 -28.95
CA PHE A 8 36.46 -33.80 -29.31
C PHE A 8 35.05 -34.08 -28.76
N ILE A 9 34.80 -35.28 -28.21
CA ILE A 9 33.47 -35.66 -27.70
C ILE A 9 33.27 -35.31 -26.23
N ILE A 10 34.35 -35.05 -25.48
CA ILE A 10 34.29 -34.74 -24.04
C ILE A 10 34.07 -33.25 -23.74
N ALA A 11 34.23 -32.35 -24.73
CA ALA A 11 34.09 -30.92 -24.52
C ALA A 11 32.64 -30.39 -24.69
N GLY A 12 31.67 -31.25 -25.05
CA GLY A 12 30.30 -30.85 -25.40
C GLY A 12 29.25 -30.96 -24.29
N THR A 13 29.57 -31.51 -23.10
CA THR A 13 28.56 -31.86 -22.07
C THR A 13 28.54 -30.99 -20.81
N LEU A 14 29.23 -29.82 -20.80
CA LEU A 14 29.26 -28.96 -19.60
C LEU A 14 28.46 -27.66 -19.71
N ALA A 15 27.50 -27.56 -20.60
CA ALA A 15 26.75 -26.30 -20.80
C ALA A 15 25.24 -26.36 -20.49
N LEU A 16 24.79 -27.25 -19.60
CA LEU A 16 23.36 -27.36 -19.24
C LEU A 16 23.10 -27.39 -17.72
N ALA A 17 23.93 -26.67 -16.95
CA ALA A 17 23.67 -26.51 -15.51
C ALA A 17 23.52 -25.03 -15.20
N GLY A 18 22.32 -24.48 -15.40
CA GLY A 18 22.11 -23.11 -15.00
C GLY A 18 20.76 -22.54 -15.38
N CYS A 19 19.68 -22.99 -14.76
CA CYS A 19 18.48 -22.19 -14.52
C CYS A 19 17.58 -22.95 -13.54
N THR A 20 17.99 -23.05 -12.30
CA THR A 20 17.04 -23.23 -11.22
C THR A 20 16.52 -21.85 -10.85
N SER A 21 15.53 -21.39 -11.58
CA SER A 21 14.76 -20.22 -11.19
C SER A 21 14.01 -20.54 -9.90
N THR A 22 14.34 -19.84 -8.86
CA THR A 22 13.68 -19.80 -7.57
C THR A 22 12.22 -19.37 -7.69
N HIS A 23 11.34 -20.33 -7.97
CA HIS A 23 9.89 -20.09 -8.00
C HIS A 23 9.25 -19.87 -6.62
N HIS A 24 10.03 -19.99 -5.53
CA HIS A 24 9.51 -19.85 -4.17
C HIS A 24 9.27 -18.41 -3.73
N ASP A 25 10.01 -17.43 -4.25
CA ASP A 25 9.89 -16.04 -3.81
C ASP A 25 8.67 -15.31 -4.38
N VAL A 26 8.20 -15.69 -5.56
CA VAL A 26 7.07 -15.02 -6.22
C VAL A 26 5.75 -15.30 -5.51
N LEU A 27 5.53 -16.52 -4.99
CA LEU A 27 4.31 -16.86 -4.27
C LEU A 27 4.29 -16.27 -2.85
N GLY A 28 5.43 -16.21 -2.16
CA GLY A 28 5.55 -15.57 -0.85
C GLY A 28 5.35 -14.07 -0.94
N MET A 29 5.90 -13.40 -1.95
CA MET A 29 5.71 -11.97 -2.20
C MET A 29 4.27 -11.64 -2.58
N SER A 30 3.59 -12.47 -3.35
CA SER A 30 2.18 -12.24 -3.73
C SER A 30 1.24 -12.35 -2.53
N GLN A 31 1.46 -13.29 -1.61
CA GLN A 31 0.66 -13.42 -0.39
C GLN A 31 0.87 -12.26 0.57
N SER A 32 2.11 -11.82 0.79
CA SER A 32 2.40 -10.66 1.63
C SER A 32 1.82 -9.37 1.05
N GLN A 33 1.85 -9.19 -0.27
CA GLN A 33 1.24 -8.03 -0.94
C GLN A 33 -0.29 -8.02 -0.85
N VAL A 34 -0.95 -9.17 -0.91
CA VAL A 34 -2.40 -9.28 -0.72
C VAL A 34 -2.77 -8.94 0.73
N GLN A 35 -2.03 -9.45 1.70
CA GLN A 35 -2.23 -9.11 3.11
C GLN A 35 -2.02 -7.61 3.36
N MET A 36 -0.95 -7.03 2.81
CA MET A 36 -0.70 -5.58 2.89
C MET A 36 -1.90 -4.76 2.38
N ARG A 37 -2.48 -5.11 1.24
CA ARG A 37 -3.65 -4.41 0.70
C ARG A 37 -4.85 -4.46 1.64
N ASN A 38 -5.00 -5.52 2.40
CA ASN A 38 -6.11 -5.67 3.36
C ASN A 38 -5.97 -4.69 4.53
N TYR A 39 -4.75 -4.47 5.06
CA TYR A 39 -4.56 -3.47 6.13
C TYR A 39 -4.62 -2.05 5.60
N GLN A 40 -4.15 -1.84 4.37
CA GLN A 40 -4.08 -0.54 3.72
C GLN A 40 -5.42 -0.02 3.19
N SER A 41 -6.47 -0.81 3.24
CA SER A 41 -7.77 -0.44 2.66
C SER A 41 -8.90 -0.70 3.63
N ARG A 42 -9.86 0.24 3.70
CA ARG A 42 -11.12 0.07 4.43
C ARG A 42 -12.27 0.61 3.62
N SER A 43 -13.38 -0.12 3.63
CA SER A 43 -14.63 0.29 3.03
C SER A 43 -15.53 0.96 4.08
N PHE A 44 -16.20 2.03 3.68
CA PHE A 44 -17.16 2.76 4.50
C PHE A 44 -18.50 2.80 3.78
N ASP A 45 -19.58 2.55 4.51
CA ASP A 45 -20.93 2.73 4.02
C ASP A 45 -21.27 4.22 4.05
N ALA A 46 -20.98 4.90 2.96
CA ALA A 46 -21.11 6.34 2.82
C ALA A 46 -21.33 6.73 1.35
N ASN A 47 -22.01 7.84 1.14
CA ASN A 47 -22.32 8.42 -0.17
C ASN A 47 -21.67 9.79 -0.40
N ASP A 48 -21.11 10.41 0.64
CA ASP A 48 -20.46 11.71 0.57
C ASP A 48 -18.92 11.58 0.55
N LYS A 49 -18.36 11.60 -0.65
CA LYS A 49 -16.91 11.55 -0.84
C LYS A 49 -16.21 12.79 -0.25
N ALA A 50 -16.83 13.97 -0.31
CA ALA A 50 -16.24 15.20 0.19
C ALA A 50 -16.14 15.18 1.72
N LEU A 51 -17.15 14.63 2.40
CA LEU A 51 -17.11 14.39 3.84
C LEU A 51 -15.95 13.47 4.22
N ILE A 52 -15.82 12.33 3.55
CA ILE A 52 -14.70 11.39 3.80
C ILE A 52 -13.35 12.08 3.58
N LEU A 53 -13.20 12.89 2.53
CA LEU A 53 -11.94 13.60 2.26
C LEU A 53 -11.59 14.61 3.37
N ARG A 54 -12.57 15.37 3.86
CA ARG A 54 -12.36 16.30 4.99
C ARG A 54 -11.96 15.55 6.26
N SER A 55 -12.65 14.46 6.57
CA SER A 55 -12.31 13.63 7.73
C SER A 55 -10.93 12.99 7.62
N VAL A 56 -10.51 12.59 6.42
CA VAL A 56 -9.13 12.10 6.19
C VAL A 56 -8.11 13.22 6.47
N ILE A 57 -8.36 14.45 6.00
CA ILE A 57 -7.46 15.58 6.26
C ILE A 57 -7.37 15.83 7.77
N SER A 58 -8.50 15.94 8.46
CA SER A 58 -8.56 16.14 9.90
C SER A 58 -7.81 15.04 10.66
N THR A 59 -8.10 13.77 10.33
CA THR A 59 -7.44 12.60 10.94
C THR A 59 -5.92 12.63 10.73
N MET A 60 -5.46 12.95 9.53
CA MET A 60 -4.02 13.07 9.26
C MET A 60 -3.36 14.17 10.10
N GLN A 61 -4.02 15.33 10.23
CA GLN A 61 -3.53 16.44 11.06
C GLN A 61 -3.49 16.05 12.54
N ASP A 62 -4.51 15.38 13.06
CA ASP A 62 -4.57 14.88 14.44
C ASP A 62 -3.46 13.86 14.73
N LEU A 63 -3.07 13.07 13.73
CA LEU A 63 -1.95 12.13 13.80
C LEU A 63 -0.58 12.79 13.57
N GLY A 64 -0.50 14.11 13.44
CA GLY A 64 0.73 14.87 13.31
C GLY A 64 1.31 14.92 11.89
N PHE A 65 0.47 14.71 10.87
CA PHE A 65 0.88 14.92 9.48
C PHE A 65 0.60 16.35 9.04
N ILE A 66 1.58 16.96 8.38
CA ILE A 66 1.41 18.23 7.67
C ILE A 66 0.93 17.90 6.26
N ILE A 67 -0.25 18.41 5.89
CA ILE A 67 -0.81 18.17 4.56
C ILE A 67 0.00 18.94 3.51
N GLU A 68 0.56 18.21 2.56
CA GLU A 68 1.33 18.78 1.46
C GLU A 68 0.48 18.97 0.20
N ARG A 69 -0.47 18.06 -0.01
CA ARG A 69 -1.34 18.07 -1.17
C ARG A 69 -2.70 17.45 -0.84
N ALA A 70 -3.75 18.10 -1.30
CA ALA A 70 -5.11 17.56 -1.30
C ALA A 70 -5.73 17.83 -2.67
N ASP A 71 -6.17 16.78 -3.34
CA ASP A 71 -6.82 16.85 -4.65
C ASP A 71 -8.20 16.18 -4.55
N GLU A 72 -9.25 17.00 -4.49
CA GLU A 72 -10.62 16.52 -4.34
C GLU A 72 -11.11 15.76 -5.59
N LYS A 73 -10.71 16.20 -6.78
CA LYS A 73 -11.14 15.55 -8.03
C LYS A 73 -10.57 14.14 -8.13
N LEU A 74 -9.27 13.99 -7.89
CA LEU A 74 -8.61 12.69 -7.84
C LEU A 74 -8.96 11.90 -6.59
N GLY A 75 -9.39 12.57 -5.53
CA GLY A 75 -9.64 11.95 -4.23
C GLY A 75 -8.36 11.51 -3.54
N THR A 76 -7.27 12.29 -3.67
CA THR A 76 -5.96 11.96 -3.09
C THR A 76 -5.50 13.04 -2.14
N ILE A 77 -4.93 12.60 -1.02
CA ILE A 77 -4.35 13.46 0.01
C ILE A 77 -2.97 12.91 0.35
N SER A 78 -1.97 13.78 0.47
CA SER A 78 -0.66 13.39 0.96
C SER A 78 -0.15 14.36 2.01
N GLY A 79 0.56 13.84 2.98
CA GLY A 79 1.16 14.61 4.06
C GLY A 79 2.40 13.91 4.61
N THR A 80 3.22 14.69 5.30
CA THR A 80 4.49 14.24 5.90
C THR A 80 4.46 14.50 7.40
N SER A 81 4.85 13.50 8.18
CA SER A 81 5.13 13.63 9.60
C SER A 81 6.63 13.70 9.82
N TYR A 82 7.10 14.85 10.29
CA TYR A 82 8.52 15.04 10.61
C TYR A 82 8.91 14.33 11.91
N THR A 83 7.98 14.19 12.84
CA THR A 83 8.20 13.46 14.11
C THR A 83 8.47 11.98 13.88
N HIS A 84 7.77 11.37 12.91
CA HIS A 84 7.90 9.95 12.57
C HIS A 84 8.73 9.72 11.30
N ALA A 85 9.28 10.80 10.70
CA ALA A 85 10.02 10.76 9.43
C ALA A 85 9.29 9.92 8.36
N SER A 86 7.96 10.08 8.26
CA SER A 86 7.11 9.26 7.39
C SER A 86 6.20 10.13 6.52
N LYS A 87 5.87 9.61 5.34
CA LYS A 87 4.91 10.17 4.41
C LYS A 87 3.70 9.25 4.31
N LEU A 88 2.51 9.83 4.42
CA LEU A 88 1.24 9.13 4.24
C LEU A 88 0.54 9.66 3.00
N THR A 89 0.11 8.76 2.12
CA THR A 89 -0.74 9.07 0.97
C THR A 89 -2.03 8.29 1.09
N VAL A 90 -3.15 9.00 1.05
CA VAL A 90 -4.49 8.43 1.16
C VAL A 90 -5.26 8.68 -0.13
N SER A 91 -5.94 7.67 -0.64
CA SER A 91 -6.87 7.78 -1.76
C SER A 91 -8.28 7.39 -1.32
N VAL A 92 -9.26 8.18 -1.78
CA VAL A 92 -10.69 8.03 -1.47
C VAL A 92 -11.43 7.84 -2.78
N ARG A 93 -12.11 6.71 -2.93
CA ARG A 93 -12.80 6.36 -4.17
C ARG A 93 -14.18 5.77 -3.89
N ALA A 94 -15.22 6.33 -4.49
CA ALA A 94 -16.55 5.71 -4.51
C ALA A 94 -16.52 4.45 -5.40
N ILE A 95 -17.02 3.34 -4.88
CA ILE A 95 -17.19 2.09 -5.63
C ILE A 95 -18.59 2.03 -6.22
N ASN A 96 -19.58 2.47 -5.45
CA ASN A 96 -20.97 2.60 -5.86
C ASN A 96 -21.61 3.78 -5.11
N ALA A 97 -22.94 3.94 -5.25
CA ALA A 97 -23.67 5.06 -4.67
C ALA A 97 -23.60 5.13 -3.13
N ASN A 98 -23.37 4.01 -2.46
CA ASN A 98 -23.43 3.90 -0.99
C ASN A 98 -22.16 3.36 -0.35
N GLN A 99 -21.08 3.25 -1.12
CA GLN A 99 -19.84 2.66 -0.62
C GLN A 99 -18.61 3.40 -1.14
N ILE A 100 -17.76 3.79 -0.21
CA ILE A 100 -16.50 4.48 -0.47
C ILE A 100 -15.36 3.66 0.11
N VAL A 101 -14.32 3.44 -0.67
CA VAL A 101 -13.06 2.82 -0.20
C VAL A 101 -12.02 3.88 0.03
N VAL A 102 -11.42 3.82 1.20
CA VAL A 102 -10.24 4.59 1.59
C VAL A 102 -9.03 3.67 1.60
N ARG A 103 -7.99 4.07 0.91
CA ARG A 103 -6.72 3.36 0.88
C ARG A 103 -5.59 4.25 1.36
N ALA A 104 -4.81 3.76 2.31
CA ALA A 104 -3.67 4.44 2.90
C ALA A 104 -2.36 3.74 2.51
N ASN A 105 -1.34 4.51 2.15
CA ASN A 105 0.01 4.04 1.90
C ASN A 105 0.99 4.90 2.67
N ALA A 106 1.76 4.29 3.55
CA ALA A 106 2.78 4.95 4.35
C ALA A 106 4.19 4.52 3.92
N GLN A 107 5.13 5.44 3.97
CA GLN A 107 6.54 5.21 3.64
C GLN A 107 7.43 5.95 4.64
N ALA A 108 8.57 5.33 4.98
CA ALA A 108 9.68 5.97 5.70
C ALA A 108 10.88 6.05 4.74
N GLY A 109 11.21 7.24 4.28
CA GLY A 109 12.12 7.45 3.16
C GLY A 109 11.61 6.77 1.89
N LEU A 110 12.38 5.83 1.34
CA LEU A 110 12.00 5.06 0.13
C LEU A 110 11.36 3.71 0.43
N LYS A 111 11.21 3.34 1.70
CA LYS A 111 10.64 2.04 2.10
C LYS A 111 9.18 2.17 2.48
N ALA A 112 8.35 1.27 1.98
CA ALA A 112 6.98 1.13 2.44
C ALA A 112 6.97 0.71 3.91
N ILE A 113 6.04 1.29 4.68
CA ILE A 113 5.76 0.85 6.05
C ILE A 113 4.80 -0.33 5.93
N GLU A 114 5.24 -1.48 6.46
CA GLU A 114 4.49 -2.74 6.38
C GLU A 114 3.81 -3.11 7.71
N ASP A 115 4.00 -2.31 8.76
CA ASP A 115 3.40 -2.55 10.07
C ASP A 115 1.88 -2.34 10.05
N PRO A 116 1.07 -3.40 10.24
CA PRO A 116 -0.38 -3.30 10.22
C PRO A 116 -0.95 -2.37 11.29
N ILE A 117 -0.26 -2.22 12.43
CA ILE A 117 -0.72 -1.42 13.57
C ILE A 117 -0.84 0.06 13.18
N GLN A 118 0.08 0.58 12.38
CA GLN A 118 0.02 1.97 11.92
C GLN A 118 -1.21 2.24 11.05
N TYR A 119 -1.55 1.32 10.16
CA TYR A 119 -2.76 1.41 9.34
C TYR A 119 -4.03 1.26 10.17
N GLN A 120 -4.04 0.34 11.14
CA GLN A 120 -5.17 0.19 12.08
C GLN A 120 -5.41 1.46 12.88
N ASN A 121 -4.36 2.08 13.40
CA ASN A 121 -4.47 3.34 14.15
C ASN A 121 -5.06 4.46 13.28
N PHE A 122 -4.58 4.61 12.05
CA PHE A 122 -5.14 5.57 11.10
C PHE A 122 -6.63 5.31 10.83
N PHE A 123 -7.01 4.08 10.49
CA PHE A 123 -8.41 3.77 10.18
C PHE A 123 -9.33 3.82 11.39
N ASN A 124 -8.85 3.52 12.58
CA ASN A 124 -9.63 3.68 13.81
C ASN A 124 -9.89 5.16 14.10
N ALA A 125 -8.86 6.01 13.97
CA ALA A 125 -9.01 7.45 14.12
C ALA A 125 -9.96 8.04 13.06
N LEU A 126 -9.85 7.61 11.79
CA LEU A 126 -10.75 8.03 10.74
C LEU A 126 -12.20 7.61 11.00
N SER A 127 -12.42 6.38 11.44
CA SER A 127 -13.76 5.90 11.79
C SER A 127 -14.38 6.70 12.92
N GLN A 128 -13.58 7.07 13.91
CA GLN A 128 -14.01 7.91 15.03
C GLN A 128 -14.35 9.33 14.57
N SER A 129 -13.54 9.94 13.73
CA SER A 129 -13.79 11.26 13.13
C SER A 129 -15.10 11.28 12.36
N LEU A 130 -15.33 10.28 11.50
CA LEU A 130 -16.57 10.16 10.72
C LEU A 130 -17.80 9.98 11.59
N PHE A 131 -17.68 9.24 12.68
CA PHE A 131 -18.78 9.06 13.64
C PHE A 131 -19.14 10.38 14.32
N LEU A 132 -18.15 11.17 14.74
CA LEU A 132 -18.37 12.46 15.38
C LEU A 132 -19.02 13.47 14.42
N GLU A 133 -18.50 13.61 13.20
CA GLU A 133 -19.06 14.51 12.19
C GLU A 133 -20.52 14.15 11.84
N ALA A 134 -20.86 12.86 11.80
CA ALA A 134 -22.23 12.41 11.55
C ALA A 134 -23.21 12.77 12.68
N HIS A 135 -22.72 13.06 13.89
CA HIS A 135 -23.53 13.36 15.08
C HIS A 135 -23.52 14.85 15.46
N GLU A 136 -22.59 15.65 14.91
CA GLU A 136 -22.55 17.11 15.15
C GLU A 136 -23.54 17.90 14.29
N VAL A 137 -24.22 17.29 13.35
CA VAL A 137 -25.18 17.93 12.41
C VAL A 137 -26.60 18.00 13.01
N ASN A 138 -26.74 17.99 14.33
CA ASN A 138 -28.04 18.20 15.01
C ASN A 138 -28.09 19.56 15.73
#